data_20385d41bc93ecac0a7c1e014bee0f06
#
_entry.id   20385d41bc93ecac0a7c1e014bee0f06
#
_cell.length_a   1.000
_cell.length_b   1.000
_cell.length_c   1.000
_cell.angle_alpha   90.00
_cell.angle_beta   90.00
_cell.angle_gamma   90.00
#
_symmetry.space_group_name_H-M   'P 1'
#
loop_
_entity.id
_entity.type
_entity.pdbx_description
1 polymer ?
#
loop_
_entity_poly.entity_id
_entity_poly.type
_entity_poly.pdbx_seq_one_letter_code
_entity_poly.pdbx_strand_id
1 'polypeptide(L)'
;MKSGVTTVVDAGTTGALDIGKFYEDTKKYKTNVYALINIAKQGITSQDELSSMMNIDEYELKRAVKKYKDFVVGIKARMSKSVVISNDVEPLKVAKRIKNELNLPMMVHFGSSPPTIEDIFDYMEKGDILTHIYNGKPNGILRGNEVKKEIIEARERGIILDVGHGTESFSMDIAMKSKDAGIFPDTISTDIYIKNRINGPVYNLSTTMEKFIYMGYSLEDIIDKVTKNAADAISLKNKGLIKEGYDADLTIFDVVNEEKELQDSLNKSVITSTSIKPRAVVVNGEYLNIGKSIGENE
;
A
#
# COMPACT_ATOMS: atom_id res chain seq x y z
N MET A 1 -11.73 -6.38 8.14
CA MET A 1 -12.34 -6.27 9.48
C MET A 1 -11.96 -7.44 10.41
N LYS A 2 -12.22 -8.70 10.09
CA LYS A 2 -11.82 -9.86 10.94
C LYS A 2 -10.32 -9.94 11.30
N SER A 3 -9.46 -9.27 10.56
CA SER A 3 -8.02 -9.14 10.81
C SER A 3 -7.64 -7.84 11.53
N GLY A 4 -8.58 -7.13 12.14
CA GLY A 4 -8.32 -5.89 12.86
C GLY A 4 -8.22 -4.63 11.98
N VAL A 5 -8.53 -4.69 10.69
CA VAL A 5 -8.42 -3.52 9.80
C VAL A 5 -9.79 -2.87 9.63
N THR A 6 -9.89 -1.58 9.95
CA THR A 6 -11.14 -0.77 9.91
C THR A 6 -11.29 0.01 8.61
N THR A 7 -10.16 0.38 7.99
CA THR A 7 -10.13 1.13 6.73
C THR A 7 -9.10 0.50 5.78
N VAL A 8 -9.47 0.32 4.52
CA VAL A 8 -8.59 -0.18 3.45
C VAL A 8 -8.62 0.75 2.25
N VAL A 9 -7.51 0.76 1.52
CA VAL A 9 -7.39 1.46 0.23
C VAL A 9 -7.02 0.46 -0.82
N ASP A 10 -7.88 0.28 -1.82
CA ASP A 10 -7.54 -0.50 -3.02
C ASP A 10 -6.50 0.26 -3.83
N ALA A 11 -5.40 -0.40 -4.15
CA ALA A 11 -4.27 0.22 -4.83
C ALA A 11 -4.34 0.07 -6.36
N GLY A 12 -5.48 0.36 -6.94
CA GLY A 12 -5.65 0.45 -8.38
C GLY A 12 -6.04 -0.85 -9.08
N THR A 13 -6.77 -1.72 -8.39
CA THR A 13 -7.36 -2.92 -9.04
C THR A 13 -8.27 -2.51 -10.20
N THR A 14 -9.05 -1.42 -10.04
CA THR A 14 -9.99 -0.93 -11.06
C THR A 14 -9.53 0.38 -11.67
N GLY A 15 -9.88 0.56 -12.93
CA GLY A 15 -9.77 1.81 -13.66
C GLY A 15 -11.14 2.47 -13.88
N ALA A 16 -11.19 3.46 -14.78
CA ALA A 16 -12.37 4.29 -15.01
C ALA A 16 -13.63 3.51 -15.43
N LEU A 17 -13.46 2.37 -16.11
CA LEU A 17 -14.58 1.57 -16.62
C LEU A 17 -15.38 0.89 -15.47
N ASP A 18 -14.68 0.39 -14.44
CA ASP A 18 -15.28 -0.47 -13.42
C ASP A 18 -15.30 0.15 -12.01
N ILE A 19 -14.70 1.33 -11.80
CA ILE A 19 -14.63 1.97 -10.48
C ILE A 19 -16.03 2.19 -9.85
N GLY A 20 -17.03 2.46 -10.69
CA GLY A 20 -18.40 2.63 -10.22
C GLY A 20 -19.02 1.34 -9.70
N LYS A 21 -18.78 0.22 -10.37
CA LYS A 21 -19.22 -1.09 -9.90
C LYS A 21 -18.50 -1.45 -8.60
N PHE A 22 -17.20 -1.23 -8.55
CA PHE A 22 -16.40 -1.46 -7.35
C PHE A 22 -16.94 -0.64 -6.17
N TYR A 23 -17.20 0.67 -6.37
CA TYR A 23 -17.81 1.51 -5.34
C TYR A 23 -19.13 0.95 -4.80
N GLU A 24 -20.05 0.51 -5.67
CA GLU A 24 -21.31 -0.10 -5.24
C GLU A 24 -21.09 -1.41 -4.48
N ASP A 25 -20.13 -2.23 -4.90
CA ASP A 25 -19.79 -3.47 -4.22
C ASP A 25 -19.21 -3.24 -2.81
N THR A 26 -18.48 -2.15 -2.59
CA THR A 26 -17.91 -1.82 -1.26
C THR A 26 -18.96 -1.49 -0.21
N LYS A 27 -20.14 -0.98 -0.61
CA LYS A 27 -21.25 -0.64 0.29
C LYS A 27 -21.81 -1.83 1.08
N LYS A 28 -21.49 -3.05 0.65
CA LYS A 28 -21.89 -4.30 1.34
C LYS A 28 -21.03 -4.59 2.57
N TYR A 29 -19.92 -3.88 2.76
CA TYR A 29 -18.96 -4.15 3.82
C TYR A 29 -19.00 -3.08 4.91
N LYS A 30 -18.76 -3.48 6.15
CA LYS A 30 -18.62 -2.55 7.28
C LYS A 30 -17.27 -1.84 7.30
N THR A 31 -16.22 -2.47 6.73
CA THR A 31 -14.90 -1.86 6.58
C THR A 31 -15.01 -0.65 5.65
N ASN A 32 -14.43 0.48 6.05
CA ASN A 32 -14.32 1.63 5.18
C ASN A 32 -13.38 1.31 4.02
N VAL A 33 -13.84 1.54 2.79
CA VAL A 33 -13.05 1.24 1.58
C VAL A 33 -12.90 2.51 0.77
N TYR A 34 -11.68 2.80 0.39
CA TYR A 34 -11.30 3.85 -0.57
C TYR A 34 -10.52 3.22 -1.72
N ALA A 35 -10.28 3.97 -2.78
CA ALA A 35 -9.54 3.48 -3.93
C ALA A 35 -8.57 4.51 -4.50
N LEU A 36 -7.40 4.04 -4.93
CA LEU A 36 -6.59 4.72 -5.93
C LEU A 36 -7.06 4.20 -7.30
N ILE A 37 -7.47 5.09 -8.18
CA ILE A 37 -7.94 4.67 -9.51
C ILE A 37 -6.74 4.40 -10.43
N ASN A 38 -6.73 3.24 -11.11
CA ASN A 38 -5.67 2.93 -12.08
C ASN A 38 -5.76 3.85 -13.29
N ILE A 39 -4.62 4.32 -13.81
CA ILE A 39 -4.57 5.11 -15.05
C ILE A 39 -5.00 4.32 -16.26
N ALA A 40 -4.80 2.99 -16.28
CA ALA A 40 -5.39 2.12 -17.29
C ALA A 40 -6.89 2.03 -17.06
N LYS A 41 -7.69 2.36 -18.08
CA LYS A 41 -9.16 2.45 -17.99
C LYS A 41 -9.83 1.15 -17.53
N GLN A 42 -9.25 -0.01 -17.84
CA GLN A 42 -9.73 -1.34 -17.43
C GLN A 42 -9.20 -1.78 -16.05
N GLY A 43 -8.23 -1.05 -15.44
CA GLY A 43 -7.52 -1.49 -14.24
C GLY A 43 -6.57 -2.66 -14.50
N ILE A 44 -6.28 -3.44 -13.44
CA ILE A 44 -5.39 -4.61 -13.50
C ILE A 44 -6.18 -5.84 -13.96
N THR A 45 -6.46 -5.93 -15.25
CA THR A 45 -7.11 -7.10 -15.88
C THR A 45 -6.10 -8.05 -16.51
N SER A 46 -4.88 -7.56 -16.76
CA SER A 46 -3.73 -8.31 -17.26
C SER A 46 -2.44 -7.79 -16.62
N GLN A 47 -1.34 -8.49 -16.87
CA GLN A 47 -0.03 -8.06 -16.34
C GLN A 47 0.51 -6.82 -17.04
N ASP A 48 0.08 -6.59 -18.30
CA ASP A 48 0.59 -5.60 -19.24
C ASP A 48 -0.41 -4.47 -19.54
N GLU A 49 -1.18 -4.06 -18.53
CA GLU A 49 -2.28 -3.08 -18.69
C GLU A 49 -1.84 -1.73 -19.27
N LEU A 50 -0.55 -1.38 -19.20
CA LEU A 50 0.02 -0.17 -19.78
C LEU A 50 0.88 -0.43 -21.04
N SER A 51 0.76 -1.60 -21.65
CA SER A 51 1.46 -1.94 -22.91
C SER A 51 1.00 -1.11 -24.11
N SER A 52 -0.20 -0.53 -24.03
CA SER A 52 -0.73 0.40 -25.03
C SER A 52 -1.19 1.70 -24.35
N MET A 53 -0.77 2.83 -24.91
CA MET A 53 -1.25 4.16 -24.47
C MET A 53 -2.76 4.36 -24.71
N MET A 54 -3.38 3.58 -25.62
CA MET A 54 -4.83 3.57 -25.84
C MET A 54 -5.62 3.01 -24.64
N ASN A 55 -4.93 2.33 -23.72
CA ASN A 55 -5.53 1.87 -22.47
C ASN A 55 -5.72 2.99 -21.45
N ILE A 56 -5.14 4.18 -21.69
CA ILE A 56 -5.33 5.36 -20.86
C ILE A 56 -6.37 6.27 -21.51
N ASP A 57 -7.49 6.47 -20.82
CA ASP A 57 -8.54 7.40 -21.22
C ASP A 57 -8.64 8.52 -20.16
N GLU A 58 -7.97 9.63 -20.45
CA GLU A 58 -7.91 10.77 -19.53
C GLU A 58 -9.27 11.39 -19.25
N TYR A 59 -10.14 11.44 -20.25
CA TYR A 59 -11.47 12.03 -20.10
C TYR A 59 -12.33 11.20 -19.15
N GLU A 60 -12.41 9.89 -19.40
CA GLU A 60 -13.18 8.97 -18.56
C GLU A 60 -12.59 8.88 -17.14
N LEU A 61 -11.27 8.89 -16.99
CA LEU A 61 -10.62 8.87 -15.69
C LEU A 61 -10.98 10.12 -14.87
N LYS A 62 -10.85 11.31 -15.45
CA LYS A 62 -11.20 12.57 -14.78
C LYS A 62 -12.70 12.63 -14.44
N ARG A 63 -13.54 12.12 -15.32
CA ARG A 63 -14.99 12.02 -15.08
C ARG A 63 -15.31 11.08 -13.91
N ALA A 64 -14.65 9.92 -13.88
CA ALA A 64 -14.82 8.94 -12.81
C ALA A 64 -14.37 9.49 -11.45
N VAL A 65 -13.20 10.13 -11.38
CA VAL A 65 -12.71 10.76 -10.14
C VAL A 65 -13.69 11.82 -9.63
N LYS A 66 -14.16 12.71 -10.51
CA LYS A 66 -15.14 13.74 -10.10
C LYS A 66 -16.45 13.14 -9.59
N LYS A 67 -16.92 12.05 -10.21
CA LYS A 67 -18.16 11.38 -9.81
C LYS A 67 -18.03 10.66 -8.48
N TYR A 68 -16.87 10.07 -8.19
CA TYR A 68 -16.61 9.26 -7.00
C TYR A 68 -15.57 9.92 -6.08
N LYS A 69 -15.60 11.26 -5.96
CA LYS A 69 -14.62 12.09 -5.23
C LYS A 69 -14.44 11.73 -3.75
N ASP A 70 -15.45 11.18 -3.11
CA ASP A 70 -15.43 10.78 -1.70
C ASP A 70 -14.93 9.33 -1.51
N PHE A 71 -14.69 8.63 -2.61
CA PHE A 71 -14.21 7.25 -2.66
C PHE A 71 -12.81 7.13 -3.29
N VAL A 72 -12.56 7.87 -4.37
CA VAL A 72 -11.26 7.89 -5.05
C VAL A 72 -10.35 8.92 -4.39
N VAL A 73 -9.30 8.42 -3.74
CA VAL A 73 -8.36 9.23 -2.93
C VAL A 73 -7.01 9.45 -3.59
N GLY A 74 -6.79 8.95 -4.80
CA GLY A 74 -5.55 9.12 -5.54
C GLY A 74 -5.54 8.33 -6.85
N ILE A 75 -4.41 8.37 -7.53
CA ILE A 75 -4.18 7.71 -8.82
C ILE A 75 -3.13 6.62 -8.65
N LYS A 76 -3.28 5.51 -9.37
CA LYS A 76 -2.30 4.41 -9.42
C LYS A 76 -1.68 4.27 -10.78
N ALA A 77 -0.33 4.20 -10.82
CA ALA A 77 0.45 3.82 -12.00
C ALA A 77 1.37 2.65 -11.67
N ARG A 78 1.37 1.60 -12.51
CA ARG A 78 2.30 0.46 -12.38
C ARG A 78 3.42 0.60 -13.41
N MET A 79 4.65 0.83 -12.91
CA MET A 79 5.81 1.15 -13.73
C MET A 79 6.86 0.03 -13.63
N SER A 80 6.58 -1.08 -14.29
CA SER A 80 7.51 -2.21 -14.47
C SER A 80 7.59 -2.59 -15.93
N LYS A 81 8.71 -3.12 -16.39
CA LYS A 81 8.91 -3.57 -17.77
C LYS A 81 7.79 -4.50 -18.27
N SER A 82 7.34 -5.42 -17.41
CA SER A 82 6.25 -6.35 -17.75
C SER A 82 4.89 -5.68 -17.88
N VAL A 83 4.73 -4.45 -17.40
CA VAL A 83 3.49 -3.67 -17.42
C VAL A 83 3.48 -2.67 -18.57
N VAL A 84 4.55 -1.90 -18.71
CA VAL A 84 4.63 -0.83 -19.71
C VAL A 84 5.16 -1.31 -21.05
N ILE A 85 5.80 -2.46 -21.09
CA ILE A 85 6.44 -3.12 -22.26
C ILE A 85 7.41 -2.14 -22.94
N SER A 86 6.99 -1.48 -24.03
CA SER A 86 7.79 -0.51 -24.80
C SER A 86 7.45 0.95 -24.51
N ASN A 87 6.44 1.22 -23.70
CA ASN A 87 5.99 2.60 -23.42
C ASN A 87 6.86 3.33 -22.38
N ASP A 88 7.74 2.60 -21.69
CA ASP A 88 8.68 3.18 -20.70
C ASP A 88 7.98 4.14 -19.74
N VAL A 89 8.39 5.41 -19.65
CA VAL A 89 7.83 6.43 -18.76
C VAL A 89 6.59 7.15 -19.30
N GLU A 90 6.18 6.90 -20.54
CA GLU A 90 5.07 7.63 -21.18
C GLU A 90 3.75 7.54 -20.37
N PRO A 91 3.34 6.37 -19.83
CA PRO A 91 2.16 6.31 -18.98
C PRO A 91 2.29 7.18 -17.72
N LEU A 92 3.50 7.28 -17.15
CA LEU A 92 3.74 8.06 -15.93
C LEU A 92 3.65 9.56 -16.21
N LYS A 93 4.08 10.03 -17.38
CA LYS A 93 3.90 11.43 -17.83
C LYS A 93 2.43 11.81 -17.85
N VAL A 94 1.59 10.91 -18.38
CA VAL A 94 0.14 11.11 -18.41
C VAL A 94 -0.42 11.13 -16.99
N ALA A 95 -0.02 10.18 -16.15
CA ALA A 95 -0.47 10.11 -14.75
C ALA A 95 -0.12 11.39 -13.98
N LYS A 96 1.11 11.91 -14.14
CA LYS A 96 1.55 13.17 -13.53
C LYS A 96 0.67 14.35 -13.94
N ARG A 97 0.35 14.47 -15.22
CA ARG A 97 -0.54 15.54 -15.72
C ARG A 97 -1.93 15.44 -15.09
N ILE A 98 -2.52 14.25 -15.09
CA ILE A 98 -3.88 14.03 -14.57
C ILE A 98 -3.92 14.29 -13.07
N LYS A 99 -2.97 13.78 -12.28
CA LYS A 99 -2.94 13.97 -10.83
C LYS A 99 -2.87 15.46 -10.47
N ASN A 100 -2.06 16.23 -11.21
CA ASN A 100 -1.90 17.66 -10.98
C ASN A 100 -3.18 18.44 -11.30
N GLU A 101 -3.87 18.11 -12.39
CA GLU A 101 -5.16 18.72 -12.72
C GLU A 101 -6.26 18.39 -11.68
N LEU A 102 -6.19 17.21 -11.06
CA LEU A 102 -7.17 16.76 -10.08
C LEU A 102 -6.77 17.07 -8.64
N ASN A 103 -5.54 17.54 -8.42
CA ASN A 103 -4.95 17.78 -7.09
C ASN A 103 -5.03 16.54 -6.18
N LEU A 104 -4.62 15.38 -6.72
CA LEU A 104 -4.60 14.10 -6.04
C LEU A 104 -3.17 13.57 -5.89
N PRO A 105 -2.86 12.77 -4.86
CA PRO A 105 -1.61 12.02 -4.80
C PRO A 105 -1.59 10.91 -5.85
N MET A 106 -0.39 10.54 -6.29
CA MET A 106 -0.17 9.40 -7.18
C MET A 106 0.65 8.34 -6.45
N MET A 107 0.18 7.09 -6.47
CA MET A 107 0.98 5.95 -6.04
C MET A 107 1.61 5.26 -7.24
N VAL A 108 2.92 5.11 -7.21
CA VAL A 108 3.69 4.44 -8.25
C VAL A 108 4.21 3.10 -7.74
N HIS A 109 3.86 2.02 -8.42
CA HIS A 109 4.51 0.72 -8.29
C HIS A 109 5.72 0.69 -9.21
N PHE A 110 6.85 0.25 -8.72
CA PHE A 110 8.04 -0.02 -9.53
C PHE A 110 8.54 -1.46 -9.33
N GLY A 111 9.26 -1.97 -10.31
CA GLY A 111 9.75 -3.33 -10.27
C GLY A 111 10.89 -3.54 -11.24
N SER A 112 10.72 -4.37 -12.29
CA SER A 112 11.73 -4.57 -13.33
C SER A 112 11.89 -3.32 -14.21
N SER A 113 13.13 -3.04 -14.60
CA SER A 113 13.51 -1.95 -15.51
C SER A 113 13.46 -2.40 -17.00
N PRO A 114 13.16 -1.54 -17.97
CA PRO A 114 12.75 -0.14 -17.80
C PRO A 114 11.28 0.03 -17.35
N PRO A 115 10.88 1.21 -16.83
CA PRO A 115 11.74 2.35 -16.50
C PRO A 115 12.61 2.07 -15.27
N THR A 116 13.71 2.81 -15.13
CA THR A 116 14.53 2.76 -13.93
C THR A 116 13.84 3.51 -12.79
N ILE A 117 14.23 3.25 -11.54
CA ILE A 117 13.69 3.99 -10.40
C ILE A 117 14.06 5.47 -10.49
N GLU A 118 15.22 5.78 -11.05
CA GLU A 118 15.72 7.12 -11.33
C GLU A 118 14.77 7.85 -12.30
N ASP A 119 14.43 7.22 -13.43
CA ASP A 119 13.48 7.77 -14.40
C ASP A 119 12.09 8.02 -13.78
N ILE A 120 11.64 7.15 -12.88
CA ILE A 120 10.37 7.28 -12.18
C ILE A 120 10.36 8.52 -11.29
N PHE A 121 11.44 8.78 -10.56
CA PHE A 121 11.53 9.93 -9.67
C PHE A 121 11.47 11.29 -10.36
N ASP A 122 11.81 11.39 -11.66
CA ASP A 122 11.68 12.61 -12.45
C ASP A 122 10.21 13.05 -12.62
N TYR A 123 9.29 12.12 -12.44
CA TYR A 123 7.84 12.37 -12.59
C TYR A 123 7.09 12.37 -11.26
N MET A 124 7.75 12.09 -10.14
CA MET A 124 7.16 12.12 -8.81
C MET A 124 7.41 13.44 -8.09
N GLU A 125 6.42 13.90 -7.34
CA GLU A 125 6.44 15.17 -6.61
C GLU A 125 6.08 14.95 -5.14
N LYS A 126 6.23 15.99 -4.32
CA LYS A 126 5.87 15.95 -2.90
C LYS A 126 4.45 15.39 -2.71
N GLY A 127 4.32 14.40 -1.83
CA GLY A 127 3.05 13.74 -1.50
C GLY A 127 2.71 12.56 -2.41
N ASP A 128 3.49 12.32 -3.48
CA ASP A 128 3.36 11.08 -4.25
C ASP A 128 3.96 9.91 -3.46
N ILE A 129 3.46 8.70 -3.69
CA ILE A 129 3.79 7.50 -2.94
C ILE A 129 4.56 6.53 -3.84
N LEU A 130 5.78 6.15 -3.45
CA LEU A 130 6.51 5.06 -4.06
C LEU A 130 6.27 3.79 -3.24
N THR A 131 5.54 2.83 -3.78
CA THR A 131 5.27 1.56 -3.08
C THR A 131 6.23 0.44 -3.52
N HIS A 132 6.39 -0.57 -2.67
CA HIS A 132 7.30 -1.71 -2.85
C HIS A 132 8.80 -1.36 -2.67
N ILE A 133 9.09 -0.42 -1.77
CA ILE A 133 10.47 0.06 -1.59
C ILE A 133 11.46 -1.03 -1.20
N TYR A 134 11.00 -2.10 -0.57
CA TYR A 134 11.84 -3.21 -0.13
C TYR A 134 11.80 -4.42 -1.07
N ASN A 135 11.42 -4.23 -2.34
CA ASN A 135 11.50 -5.32 -3.30
C ASN A 135 12.96 -5.75 -3.53
N GLY A 136 13.16 -7.06 -3.74
CA GLY A 136 14.50 -7.65 -3.94
C GLY A 136 15.00 -7.60 -5.39
N LYS A 137 14.38 -6.81 -6.26
CA LYS A 137 14.72 -6.75 -7.69
C LYS A 137 15.95 -5.88 -7.95
N PRO A 138 16.69 -6.09 -9.05
CA PRO A 138 17.86 -5.28 -9.39
C PRO A 138 17.60 -3.78 -9.51
N ASN A 139 16.38 -3.40 -9.95
CA ASN A 139 15.92 -2.01 -10.01
C ASN A 139 15.41 -1.48 -8.65
N GLY A 140 15.90 -2.05 -7.54
CA GLY A 140 15.52 -1.67 -6.19
C GLY A 140 16.18 -0.39 -5.69
N ILE A 141 15.96 -0.11 -4.40
CA ILE A 141 16.46 1.11 -3.73
C ILE A 141 17.94 1.02 -3.32
N LEU A 142 18.56 -0.16 -3.41
CA LEU A 142 19.97 -0.36 -3.07
C LEU A 142 20.82 -0.53 -4.34
N ARG A 143 22.06 -0.04 -4.26
CA ARG A 143 23.17 -0.38 -5.17
C ARG A 143 24.22 -1.11 -4.34
N GLY A 144 24.27 -2.45 -4.49
CA GLY A 144 25.04 -3.29 -3.57
C GLY A 144 24.45 -3.26 -2.16
N ASN A 145 25.20 -2.74 -1.20
CA ASN A 145 24.74 -2.57 0.19
C ASN A 145 24.38 -1.13 0.55
N GLU A 146 24.51 -0.21 -0.38
CA GLU A 146 24.27 1.23 -0.14
C GLU A 146 22.91 1.66 -0.70
N VAL A 147 22.24 2.53 0.00
CA VAL A 147 21.02 3.16 -0.50
C VAL A 147 21.40 4.11 -1.62
N LYS A 148 20.69 4.04 -2.73
CA LYS A 148 20.86 4.98 -3.85
C LYS A 148 20.60 6.39 -3.40
N LYS A 149 21.43 7.34 -3.84
CA LYS A 149 21.28 8.77 -3.50
C LYS A 149 19.93 9.33 -3.96
N GLU A 150 19.40 8.82 -5.06
CA GLU A 150 18.11 9.19 -5.64
C GLU A 150 16.95 8.94 -4.66
N ILE A 151 17.06 7.92 -3.79
CA ILE A 151 16.08 7.64 -2.72
C ILE A 151 16.14 8.72 -1.64
N ILE A 152 17.35 9.13 -1.25
CA ILE A 152 17.56 10.19 -0.25
C ILE A 152 16.98 11.49 -0.79
N GLU A 153 17.34 11.87 -2.01
CA GLU A 153 16.85 13.07 -2.69
C GLU A 153 15.32 13.06 -2.87
N ALA A 154 14.73 11.90 -3.21
CA ALA A 154 13.28 11.73 -3.33
C ALA A 154 12.58 11.97 -1.99
N ARG A 155 13.12 11.43 -0.90
CA ARG A 155 12.59 11.62 0.45
C ARG A 155 12.69 13.10 0.89
N GLU A 156 13.80 13.76 0.62
CA GLU A 156 13.98 15.19 0.91
C GLU A 156 12.98 16.06 0.13
N ARG A 157 12.61 15.66 -1.09
CA ARG A 157 11.54 16.29 -1.86
C ARG A 157 10.13 16.01 -1.31
N GLY A 158 9.99 15.11 -0.34
CA GLY A 158 8.73 14.76 0.30
C GLY A 158 7.94 13.68 -0.43
N ILE A 159 8.60 12.81 -1.20
CA ILE A 159 8.00 11.58 -1.71
C ILE A 159 7.83 10.59 -0.55
N ILE A 160 6.67 9.98 -0.46
CA ILE A 160 6.28 9.03 0.59
C ILE A 160 6.77 7.64 0.19
N LEU A 161 7.48 6.98 1.09
CA LEU A 161 8.01 5.64 0.90
C LEU A 161 7.09 4.61 1.55
N ASP A 162 6.48 3.74 0.74
CA ASP A 162 5.53 2.73 1.19
C ASP A 162 6.05 1.30 1.01
N VAL A 163 5.75 0.44 1.99
CA VAL A 163 6.23 -0.94 2.01
C VAL A 163 5.63 -1.78 0.90
N GLY A 164 4.30 -1.82 0.76
CA GLY A 164 3.63 -2.62 -0.25
C GLY A 164 4.11 -4.08 -0.27
N HIS A 165 3.95 -4.82 0.84
CA HIS A 165 4.62 -6.11 1.04
C HIS A 165 4.49 -7.08 -0.15
N GLY A 166 3.24 -7.36 -0.58
CA GLY A 166 2.96 -8.22 -1.73
C GLY A 166 3.53 -9.65 -1.64
N THR A 167 3.38 -10.39 -2.73
CA THR A 167 3.95 -11.74 -2.85
C THR A 167 5.42 -11.72 -3.28
N GLU A 168 5.86 -10.65 -3.99
CA GLU A 168 7.18 -10.58 -4.63
C GLU A 168 7.92 -9.26 -4.33
N SER A 169 7.45 -8.48 -3.36
CA SER A 169 7.88 -7.08 -3.24
C SER A 169 8.44 -6.72 -1.86
N PHE A 170 8.77 -7.71 -1.03
CA PHE A 170 9.33 -7.46 0.29
C PHE A 170 10.48 -8.42 0.63
N SER A 171 11.65 -7.86 0.86
CA SER A 171 12.83 -8.55 1.37
C SER A 171 13.20 -7.99 2.74
N MET A 172 13.27 -8.85 3.76
CA MET A 172 13.74 -8.46 5.09
C MET A 172 15.19 -7.96 5.06
N ASP A 173 16.04 -8.54 4.18
CA ASP A 173 17.44 -8.10 4.05
C ASP A 173 17.53 -6.67 3.51
N ILE A 174 16.72 -6.34 2.50
CA ILE A 174 16.67 -4.99 1.94
C ILE A 174 16.13 -4.01 3.00
N ALA A 175 15.07 -4.40 3.72
CA ALA A 175 14.48 -3.57 4.76
C ALA A 175 15.46 -3.28 5.91
N MET A 176 16.21 -4.29 6.37
CA MET A 176 17.23 -4.14 7.41
C MET A 176 18.38 -3.25 6.95
N LYS A 177 18.94 -3.48 5.76
CA LYS A 177 20.00 -2.64 5.19
C LYS A 177 19.56 -1.18 5.04
N SER A 178 18.31 -0.96 4.60
CA SER A 178 17.76 0.37 4.47
C SER A 178 17.63 1.07 5.83
N LYS A 179 17.16 0.32 6.84
CA LYS A 179 17.07 0.81 8.22
C LYS A 179 18.45 1.21 8.77
N ASP A 180 19.47 0.36 8.57
CA ASP A 180 20.84 0.62 9.02
C ASP A 180 21.43 1.87 8.35
N ALA A 181 21.01 2.16 7.11
CA ALA A 181 21.36 3.38 6.38
C ALA A 181 20.47 4.60 6.73
N GLY A 182 19.55 4.49 7.69
CA GLY A 182 18.67 5.57 8.13
C GLY A 182 17.47 5.83 7.20
N ILE A 183 17.17 4.93 6.27
CA ILE A 183 16.01 5.02 5.39
C ILE A 183 14.89 4.12 5.91
N PHE A 184 13.84 4.76 6.40
CA PHE A 184 12.66 4.13 6.96
C PHE A 184 11.45 4.32 6.04
N PRO A 185 10.48 3.39 6.03
CA PRO A 185 9.23 3.60 5.31
C PRO A 185 8.39 4.65 6.06
N ASP A 186 7.63 5.43 5.31
CA ASP A 186 6.64 6.35 5.88
C ASP A 186 5.34 5.63 6.19
N THR A 187 4.97 4.65 5.36
CA THR A 187 3.78 3.81 5.54
C THR A 187 4.11 2.32 5.42
N ILE A 188 3.34 1.49 6.13
CA ILE A 188 3.41 0.03 6.05
C ILE A 188 2.08 -0.48 5.50
N SER A 189 2.13 -1.01 4.29
CA SER A 189 0.97 -1.58 3.59
C SER A 189 1.23 -3.03 3.18
N THR A 190 0.17 -3.75 2.87
CA THR A 190 0.22 -5.21 2.70
C THR A 190 0.26 -5.67 1.26
N ASP A 191 -0.29 -4.91 0.31
CA ASP A 191 -0.57 -5.40 -1.04
C ASP A 191 -1.23 -6.80 -1.01
N ILE A 192 -2.26 -6.92 -0.14
CA ILE A 192 -2.93 -8.20 0.15
C ILE A 192 -3.96 -8.53 -0.92
N TYR A 193 -3.94 -9.77 -1.37
CA TYR A 193 -4.97 -10.37 -2.20
C TYR A 193 -5.17 -11.85 -1.86
N ILE A 194 -6.15 -12.52 -2.46
CA ILE A 194 -6.59 -13.87 -2.04
C ILE A 194 -5.42 -14.85 -1.90
N LYS A 195 -4.51 -14.90 -2.89
CA LYS A 195 -3.40 -15.87 -2.89
C LYS A 195 -2.45 -15.65 -1.71
N ASN A 196 -1.96 -14.43 -1.48
CA ASN A 196 -1.00 -14.17 -0.41
C ASN A 196 -1.63 -14.04 0.98
N ARG A 197 -2.96 -13.86 1.04
CA ARG A 197 -3.72 -13.97 2.28
C ARG A 197 -3.85 -15.42 2.76
N ILE A 198 -3.99 -16.37 1.86
CA ILE A 198 -4.20 -17.79 2.19
C ILE A 198 -2.86 -18.51 2.32
N ASN A 199 -1.98 -18.33 1.35
CA ASN A 199 -0.74 -19.10 1.23
C ASN A 199 0.51 -18.35 1.73
N GLY A 200 0.33 -17.09 2.23
CA GLY A 200 1.45 -16.23 2.62
C GLY A 200 2.17 -15.60 1.41
N PRO A 201 3.21 -14.83 1.67
CA PRO A 201 3.80 -14.51 2.98
C PRO A 201 3.11 -13.38 3.76
N VAL A 202 2.02 -12.80 3.23
CA VAL A 202 1.36 -11.61 3.83
C VAL A 202 0.40 -12.00 4.96
N TYR A 203 -0.53 -12.91 4.72
CA TYR A 203 -1.63 -13.36 5.58
C TYR A 203 -2.57 -12.25 6.05
N ASN A 204 -2.06 -11.19 6.71
CA ASN A 204 -2.79 -10.04 7.22
C ASN A 204 -1.83 -8.90 7.59
N LEU A 205 -2.38 -7.73 8.01
CA LEU A 205 -1.59 -6.58 8.43
C LEU A 205 -0.78 -6.86 9.69
N SER A 206 -1.34 -7.58 10.67
CA SER A 206 -0.62 -7.93 11.91
C SER A 206 0.66 -8.70 11.62
N THR A 207 0.62 -9.68 10.70
CA THR A 207 1.81 -10.44 10.28
C THR A 207 2.85 -9.53 9.62
N THR A 208 2.43 -8.54 8.85
CA THR A 208 3.36 -7.55 8.28
C THR A 208 3.97 -6.69 9.39
N MET A 209 3.19 -6.21 10.36
CA MET A 209 3.67 -5.44 11.50
C MET A 209 4.67 -6.25 12.36
N GLU A 210 4.41 -7.53 12.59
CA GLU A 210 5.30 -8.44 13.33
C GLU A 210 6.70 -8.55 12.69
N LYS A 211 6.81 -8.48 11.35
CA LYS A 211 8.10 -8.43 10.66
C LYS A 211 8.88 -7.17 11.00
N PHE A 212 8.21 -6.03 11.15
CA PHE A 212 8.83 -4.78 11.56
C PHE A 212 9.25 -4.81 13.04
N ILE A 213 8.46 -5.44 13.93
CA ILE A 213 8.88 -5.69 15.32
C ILE A 213 10.15 -6.55 15.33
N TYR A 214 10.18 -7.65 14.57
CA TYR A 214 11.37 -8.49 14.44
C TYR A 214 12.61 -7.71 13.98
N MET A 215 12.43 -6.78 13.03
CA MET A 215 13.50 -5.90 12.54
C MET A 215 13.86 -4.76 13.52
N GLY A 216 13.26 -4.72 14.74
CA GLY A 216 13.59 -3.78 15.80
C GLY A 216 12.99 -2.38 15.61
N TYR A 217 11.83 -2.27 14.98
CA TYR A 217 11.01 -1.06 15.05
C TYR A 217 10.19 -1.07 16.34
N SER A 218 9.95 0.10 16.93
CA SER A 218 9.04 0.19 18.08
C SER A 218 7.59 -0.03 17.66
N LEU A 219 6.75 -0.49 18.58
CA LEU A 219 5.34 -0.68 18.29
C LEU A 219 4.64 0.64 17.93
N GLU A 220 5.02 1.73 18.63
CA GLU A 220 4.52 3.07 18.36
C GLU A 220 4.82 3.52 16.93
N ASP A 221 6.08 3.38 16.47
CA ASP A 221 6.48 3.72 15.12
C ASP A 221 5.68 2.92 14.07
N ILE A 222 5.45 1.64 14.33
CA ILE A 222 4.68 0.78 13.44
C ILE A 222 3.22 1.22 13.39
N ILE A 223 2.62 1.52 14.56
CA ILE A 223 1.23 1.99 14.64
C ILE A 223 1.06 3.28 13.84
N ASP A 224 1.95 4.27 14.01
CA ASP A 224 1.89 5.51 13.24
C ASP A 224 1.90 5.24 11.73
N LYS A 225 2.73 4.31 11.26
CA LYS A 225 2.88 3.96 9.83
C LYS A 225 1.65 3.25 9.24
N VAL A 226 0.87 2.53 10.06
CA VAL A 226 -0.35 1.83 9.61
C VAL A 226 -1.63 2.60 9.91
N THR A 227 -1.54 3.76 10.57
CA THR A 227 -2.70 4.58 10.96
C THR A 227 -2.55 6.02 10.47
N LYS A 228 -1.98 6.91 11.29
CA LYS A 228 -1.85 8.34 11.00
C LYS A 228 -1.13 8.60 9.67
N ASN A 229 0.05 8.03 9.48
CA ASN A 229 0.83 8.28 8.27
C ASN A 229 0.14 7.76 7.02
N ALA A 230 -0.52 6.59 7.11
CA ALA A 230 -1.31 6.05 6.01
C ALA A 230 -2.50 6.95 5.65
N ALA A 231 -3.21 7.50 6.64
CA ALA A 231 -4.30 8.44 6.43
C ALA A 231 -3.80 9.76 5.81
N ASP A 232 -2.69 10.32 6.32
CA ASP A 232 -2.08 11.54 5.83
C ASP A 232 -1.61 11.40 4.37
N ALA A 233 -1.01 10.25 4.01
CA ALA A 233 -0.50 9.97 2.66
C ALA A 233 -1.55 10.07 1.55
N ILE A 234 -2.83 9.83 1.89
CA ILE A 234 -3.95 9.91 0.96
C ILE A 234 -4.96 10.99 1.35
N SER A 235 -4.55 11.89 2.23
CA SER A 235 -5.33 13.05 2.68
C SER A 235 -6.71 12.70 3.29
N LEU A 236 -6.85 11.53 3.92
CA LEU A 236 -8.03 11.16 4.68
C LEU A 236 -8.06 11.94 6.00
N LYS A 237 -8.94 12.90 6.06
CA LYS A 237 -9.17 13.69 7.28
C LYS A 237 -9.93 12.87 8.32
N ASN A 238 -9.71 13.18 9.60
CA ASN A 238 -10.39 12.56 10.74
C ASN A 238 -10.19 11.06 10.89
N LYS A 239 -9.11 10.49 10.32
CA LYS A 239 -8.72 9.07 10.47
C LYS A 239 -7.28 8.94 10.99
N GLY A 240 -6.96 7.76 11.54
CA GLY A 240 -5.62 7.40 11.96
C GLY A 240 -5.19 7.91 13.34
N LEU A 241 -6.04 8.62 14.07
CA LEU A 241 -5.76 9.11 15.43
C LEU A 241 -6.95 8.88 16.37
N ILE A 242 -6.66 8.62 17.64
CA ILE A 242 -7.65 8.65 18.72
C ILE A 242 -7.70 10.09 19.21
N LYS A 243 -8.68 10.85 18.68
CA LYS A 243 -8.83 12.27 18.96
C LYS A 243 -10.29 12.67 18.85
N GLU A 244 -10.73 13.62 19.68
CA GLU A 244 -12.08 14.20 19.60
C GLU A 244 -12.35 14.77 18.19
N GLY A 245 -13.51 14.46 17.63
CA GLY A 245 -13.90 14.85 16.27
C GLY A 245 -13.38 13.92 15.16
N TYR A 246 -12.61 12.90 15.49
CA TYR A 246 -12.18 11.86 14.55
C TYR A 246 -13.20 10.72 14.47
N ASP A 247 -13.18 10.01 13.36
CA ASP A 247 -14.03 8.84 13.17
C ASP A 247 -13.72 7.78 14.23
N ALA A 248 -14.76 7.16 14.79
CA ALA A 248 -14.60 6.09 15.76
C ALA A 248 -14.26 4.77 15.07
N ASP A 249 -13.05 4.70 14.52
CA ASP A 249 -12.46 3.54 13.84
C ASP A 249 -11.26 3.06 14.64
N LEU A 250 -11.45 2.03 15.49
CA LEU A 250 -10.46 1.57 16.44
C LEU A 250 -10.19 0.09 16.29
N THR A 251 -8.98 -0.34 16.60
CA THR A 251 -8.62 -1.75 16.72
C THR A 251 -8.09 -2.03 18.12
N ILE A 252 -8.67 -3.00 18.80
CA ILE A 252 -8.25 -3.50 20.10
C ILE A 252 -7.49 -4.80 19.85
N PHE A 253 -6.24 -4.87 20.28
CA PHE A 253 -5.39 -6.04 20.10
C PHE A 253 -4.50 -6.29 21.31
N ASP A 254 -4.06 -7.54 21.45
CA ASP A 254 -3.02 -7.93 22.41
C ASP A 254 -1.69 -8.10 21.68
N VAL A 255 -0.62 -7.82 22.38
CA VAL A 255 0.74 -8.22 22.03
C VAL A 255 1.13 -9.35 22.96
N VAL A 256 1.34 -10.53 22.40
CA VAL A 256 1.60 -11.73 23.19
C VAL A 256 2.96 -12.34 22.87
N ASN A 257 3.56 -13.00 23.88
CA ASN A 257 4.78 -13.77 23.66
C ASN A 257 4.40 -15.15 23.10
N GLU A 258 4.58 -15.31 21.79
CA GLU A 258 4.26 -16.54 21.07
C GLU A 258 5.24 -16.72 19.91
N GLU A 259 5.92 -17.86 19.87
CA GLU A 259 6.81 -18.16 18.76
C GLU A 259 6.04 -18.37 17.46
N LYS A 260 6.50 -17.70 16.42
CA LYS A 260 5.88 -17.72 15.10
C LYS A 260 6.94 -17.59 14.01
N GLU A 261 6.80 -18.38 12.95
CA GLU A 261 7.59 -18.20 11.74
C GLU A 261 7.02 -17.07 10.89
N LEU A 262 7.89 -16.18 10.46
CA LEU A 262 7.60 -15.10 9.52
C LEU A 262 8.43 -15.29 8.25
N GLN A 263 7.79 -15.21 7.09
CA GLN A 263 8.43 -15.39 5.80
C GLN A 263 8.34 -14.11 4.98
N ASP A 264 9.41 -13.74 4.28
CA ASP A 264 9.40 -12.65 3.30
C ASP A 264 9.06 -13.14 1.88
N SER A 265 9.01 -12.21 0.92
CA SER A 265 8.67 -12.52 -0.47
C SER A 265 9.78 -13.27 -1.24
N LEU A 266 10.97 -13.43 -0.64
CA LEU A 266 12.09 -14.18 -1.20
C LEU A 266 12.27 -15.54 -0.50
N ASN A 267 11.27 -16.00 0.24
CA ASN A 267 11.26 -17.23 1.03
C ASN A 267 12.27 -17.27 2.18
N LYS A 268 12.78 -16.10 2.62
CA LYS A 268 13.56 -16.02 3.84
C LYS A 268 12.61 -16.13 5.03
N SER A 269 12.87 -17.09 5.92
CA SER A 269 12.11 -17.32 7.15
C SER A 269 12.92 -16.88 8.37
N VAL A 270 12.21 -16.34 9.35
CA VAL A 270 12.73 -15.98 10.68
C VAL A 270 11.72 -16.38 11.75
N ILE A 271 12.19 -16.62 12.97
CA ILE A 271 11.32 -16.87 14.14
C ILE A 271 11.22 -15.59 14.95
N THR A 272 10.01 -15.13 15.20
CA THR A 272 9.70 -14.08 16.17
C THR A 272 9.11 -14.68 17.43
N SER A 273 9.29 -14.01 18.56
CA SER A 273 8.60 -14.34 19.82
C SER A 273 7.40 -13.42 20.08
N THR A 274 7.08 -12.52 19.16
CA THR A 274 6.01 -11.52 19.34
C THR A 274 4.91 -11.73 18.33
N SER A 275 3.67 -11.82 18.80
CA SER A 275 2.48 -11.94 17.96
C SER A 275 1.45 -10.88 18.32
N ILE A 276 0.83 -10.26 17.30
CA ILE A 276 -0.24 -9.27 17.41
C ILE A 276 -1.57 -9.97 17.18
N LYS A 277 -2.45 -9.97 18.18
CA LYS A 277 -3.75 -10.66 18.17
C LYS A 277 -4.91 -9.65 18.24
N PRO A 278 -5.53 -9.28 17.10
CA PRO A 278 -6.73 -8.44 17.12
C PRO A 278 -7.87 -9.13 17.89
N ARG A 279 -8.53 -8.39 18.80
CA ARG A 279 -9.63 -8.86 19.66
C ARG A 279 -10.96 -8.27 19.28
N ALA A 280 -10.97 -6.99 18.97
CA ALA A 280 -12.19 -6.28 18.59
C ALA A 280 -11.85 -5.12 17.67
N VAL A 281 -12.84 -4.64 16.96
CA VAL A 281 -12.79 -3.39 16.22
C VAL A 281 -14.00 -2.53 16.54
N VAL A 282 -13.82 -1.22 16.45
CA VAL A 282 -14.92 -0.28 16.32
C VAL A 282 -14.83 0.28 14.89
N VAL A 283 -15.91 0.22 14.16
CA VAL A 283 -15.98 0.77 12.79
C VAL A 283 -17.19 1.67 12.69
N ASN A 284 -16.96 2.92 12.34
CA ASN A 284 -18.03 3.96 12.32
C ASN A 284 -18.82 4.00 13.64
N GLY A 285 -18.15 3.82 14.78
CA GLY A 285 -18.77 3.80 16.10
C GLY A 285 -19.43 2.47 16.50
N GLU A 286 -19.51 1.48 15.62
CA GLU A 286 -20.07 0.16 15.93
C GLU A 286 -18.99 -0.80 16.45
N TYR A 287 -19.15 -1.30 17.67
CA TYR A 287 -18.26 -2.29 18.27
C TYR A 287 -18.52 -3.70 17.71
N LEU A 288 -17.46 -4.41 17.35
CA LEU A 288 -17.51 -5.77 16.80
C LEU A 288 -16.41 -6.61 17.45
N ASN A 289 -16.80 -7.66 18.17
CA ASN A 289 -15.87 -8.66 18.69
C ASN A 289 -15.40 -9.57 17.55
N ILE A 290 -14.08 -9.67 17.36
CA ILE A 290 -13.48 -10.52 16.30
C ILE A 290 -12.58 -11.61 16.87
N GLY A 291 -12.36 -11.61 18.20
CA GLY A 291 -11.48 -12.56 18.91
C GLY A 291 -12.13 -13.94 19.22
N LYS A 292 -13.42 -14.12 18.98
CA LYS A 292 -14.07 -15.43 19.09
C LYS A 292 -14.10 -16.10 17.71
N SER A 293 -13.51 -17.29 17.60
CA SER A 293 -13.78 -18.20 16.51
C SER A 293 -15.29 -18.51 16.46
N ILE A 294 -15.85 -18.55 15.24
CA ILE A 294 -17.20 -19.06 15.01
C ILE A 294 -17.16 -20.53 15.40
N GLY A 295 -17.52 -20.87 16.61
CA GLY A 295 -17.47 -22.25 17.12
C GLY A 295 -17.63 -22.38 18.64
N GLU A 296 -17.53 -21.28 19.40
CA GLU A 296 -17.80 -21.29 20.84
C GLU A 296 -19.13 -20.57 21.13
N ASN A 297 -20.23 -21.23 20.72
CA ASN A 297 -21.53 -20.99 21.31
C ASN A 297 -21.80 -22.18 22.27
N GLU A 298 -21.65 -21.92 23.53
CA GLU A 298 -22.49 -22.49 24.55
C GLU A 298 -23.48 -21.46 25.07
#